data_adb6e6ca0686af0248699a0d33b814a2
#
_entry.id   adb6e6ca0686af0248699a0d33b814a2
#
_cell.length_a   1.000
_cell.length_b   1.000
_cell.length_c   1.000
_cell.angle_alpha   90.00
_cell.angle_beta   90.00
_cell.angle_gamma   90.00
#
_symmetry.space_group_name_H-M   'P 1'
#
loop_
_entity.id
_entity.type
_entity.pdbx_description
1 polymer ?
#
loop_
_entity_poly.entity_id
_entity_poly.type
_entity_poly.pdbx_seq_one_letter_code
_entity_poly.pdbx_strand_id
1 'polypeptide(L)'
;MLKEADVSKKGLLAFRECLSVVSSLTIDSIEELPAKGTPDYQAIVRGEGFKQIIYLEIKTLGTPKSTREAVNLLVRRIQNDPASYGILVAPYIV
;
A
#
# COMPACT_ATOMS: atom_id res chain seq x y z
N MET A 1 22.42 -2.28 -5.43
CA MET A 1 21.38 -2.56 -4.40
C MET A 1 20.42 -1.38 -4.30
N LEU A 2 19.13 -1.63 -4.32
CA LEU A 2 18.15 -0.57 -4.15
C LEU A 2 18.04 -0.18 -2.68
N LYS A 3 18.09 1.12 -2.40
CA LYS A 3 17.85 1.63 -1.06
C LYS A 3 16.35 1.59 -0.76
N GLU A 4 16.00 1.47 0.51
CA GLU A 4 14.60 1.42 0.94
C GLU A 4 13.80 2.64 0.47
N ALA A 5 14.40 3.84 0.52
CA ALA A 5 13.77 5.06 0.04
C ALA A 5 13.44 4.99 -1.47
N ASP A 6 14.33 4.40 -2.26
CA ASP A 6 14.12 4.25 -3.70
C ASP A 6 13.00 3.26 -3.99
N VAL A 7 12.95 2.16 -3.23
CA VAL A 7 11.89 1.15 -3.37
C VAL A 7 10.53 1.73 -2.99
N SER A 8 10.47 2.49 -1.89
CA SER A 8 9.23 3.16 -1.46
C SER A 8 8.72 4.12 -2.53
N LYS A 9 9.61 4.92 -3.10
CA LYS A 9 9.26 5.87 -4.16
C LYS A 9 8.75 5.17 -5.40
N LYS A 10 9.41 4.11 -5.83
CA LYS A 10 9.00 3.30 -6.97
C LYS A 10 7.67 2.58 -6.70
N GLY A 11 7.48 2.08 -5.47
CA GLY A 11 6.25 1.44 -5.06
C GLY A 11 5.05 2.38 -5.11
N LEU A 12 5.22 3.62 -4.63
CA LEU A 12 4.17 4.63 -4.71
C LEU A 12 3.85 4.98 -6.17
N LEU A 13 4.87 5.10 -7.01
CA LEU A 13 4.69 5.38 -8.43
C LEU A 13 3.92 4.25 -9.11
N ALA A 14 4.29 3.01 -8.84
CA ALA A 14 3.59 1.83 -9.38
C ALA A 14 2.12 1.81 -8.95
N PHE A 15 1.84 2.13 -7.69
CA PHE A 15 0.47 2.23 -7.19
C PHE A 15 -0.32 3.29 -7.95
N ARG A 16 0.25 4.49 -8.14
CA ARG A 16 -0.38 5.56 -8.89
C ARG A 16 -0.65 5.17 -10.35
N GLU A 17 0.31 4.51 -10.98
CA GLU A 17 0.17 4.03 -12.36
C GLU A 17 -0.92 2.99 -12.50
N CYS A 18 -0.99 2.04 -11.57
CA CYS A 18 -2.05 1.02 -11.55
C CYS A 18 -3.44 1.66 -11.46
N LEU A 19 -3.61 2.66 -10.60
CA LEU A 19 -4.90 3.32 -10.45
C LEU A 19 -5.23 4.24 -11.62
N SER A 20 -4.23 4.81 -12.29
CA SER A 20 -4.44 5.68 -13.45
C SER A 20 -5.07 4.97 -14.64
N VAL A 21 -4.92 3.64 -14.71
CA VAL A 21 -5.54 2.83 -15.77
C VAL A 21 -7.07 2.79 -15.60
N VAL A 22 -7.55 2.98 -14.37
CA VAL A 22 -9.00 3.01 -14.11
C VAL A 22 -9.44 4.46 -14.08
N SER A 23 -10.04 4.92 -15.17
CA SER A 23 -10.38 6.34 -15.39
C SER A 23 -11.36 6.92 -14.38
N SER A 24 -12.13 6.09 -13.70
CA SER A 24 -13.12 6.51 -12.70
C SER A 24 -12.54 6.68 -11.29
N LEU A 25 -11.25 6.36 -11.09
CA LEU A 25 -10.61 6.45 -9.77
C LEU A 25 -9.67 7.65 -9.69
N THR A 26 -9.71 8.32 -8.56
CA THR A 26 -8.83 9.46 -8.25
C THR A 26 -8.19 9.24 -6.89
N ILE A 27 -6.88 9.45 -6.79
CA ILE A 27 -6.18 9.45 -5.52
C ILE A 27 -6.32 10.83 -4.90
N ASP A 28 -7.08 10.93 -3.79
CA ASP A 28 -7.26 12.19 -3.08
C ASP A 28 -6.05 12.53 -2.22
N SER A 29 -5.45 11.53 -1.56
CA SER A 29 -4.27 11.75 -0.72
C SER A 29 -3.50 10.45 -0.52
N ILE A 30 -2.19 10.60 -0.25
CA ILE A 30 -1.34 9.52 0.23
C ILE A 30 -0.54 10.09 1.39
N GLU A 31 -0.65 9.47 2.56
CA GLU A 31 0.04 9.90 3.77
C GLU A 31 0.95 8.79 4.30
N GLU A 32 2.15 9.16 4.73
CA GLU A 32 3.05 8.25 5.42
C GLU A 32 2.56 8.05 6.85
N LEU A 33 2.53 6.79 7.29
CA LEU A 33 2.15 6.46 8.67
C LEU A 33 3.42 6.24 9.49
N PRO A 34 3.67 7.09 10.50
CA PRO A 34 4.96 7.06 11.22
C PRO A 34 5.03 6.04 12.35
N ALA A 35 3.91 5.49 12.79
CA ALA A 35 3.89 4.60 13.96
C ALA A 35 4.41 3.20 13.62
N LYS A 36 5.19 2.61 14.52
CA LYS A 36 5.62 1.21 14.39
C LYS A 36 4.40 0.29 14.44
N GLY A 37 4.44 -0.78 13.66
CA GLY A 37 3.34 -1.74 13.59
C GLY A 37 2.18 -1.28 12.73
N THR A 38 2.32 -0.15 12.02
CA THR A 38 1.35 0.30 11.02
C THR A 38 1.88 0.06 9.61
N PRO A 39 1.02 -0.01 8.59
CA PRO A 39 1.46 0.01 7.20
C PRO A 39 2.27 1.27 6.87
N ASP A 40 3.05 1.23 5.79
CA ASP A 40 3.91 2.35 5.42
C ASP A 40 3.11 3.60 5.03
N TYR A 41 1.99 3.42 4.31
CA TYR A 41 1.20 4.53 3.80
C TYR A 41 -0.29 4.25 3.89
N GLN A 42 -1.05 5.33 3.97
CA GLN A 42 -2.50 5.33 3.85
C GLN A 42 -2.88 6.19 2.67
N ALA A 43 -3.62 5.63 1.72
CA ALA A 43 -4.15 6.36 0.58
C ALA A 43 -5.67 6.48 0.70
N ILE A 44 -6.20 7.61 0.26
CA ILE A 44 -7.63 7.78 0.09
C ILE A 44 -7.91 7.85 -1.40
N VAL A 45 -8.70 6.91 -1.88
CA VAL A 45 -9.07 6.79 -3.29
C VAL A 45 -10.55 7.06 -3.43
N ARG A 46 -10.89 7.92 -4.36
CA ARG A 46 -12.27 8.27 -4.65
C ARG A 46 -12.67 7.73 -6.02
N GLY A 47 -13.81 7.08 -6.04
CA GLY A 47 -14.49 6.69 -7.25
C GLY A 47 -15.82 7.40 -7.35
N GLU A 48 -16.63 7.00 -8.31
CA GLU A 48 -17.96 7.55 -8.51
C GLU A 48 -18.90 7.03 -7.40
N GLY A 49 -19.30 7.95 -6.51
CA GLY A 49 -20.19 7.64 -5.42
C GLY A 49 -19.56 6.96 -4.20
N PHE A 50 -18.23 6.83 -4.13
CA PHE A 50 -17.59 6.22 -2.97
C PHE A 50 -16.19 6.78 -2.70
N LYS A 51 -15.73 6.62 -1.45
CA LYS A 51 -14.34 6.81 -1.05
C LYS A 51 -13.86 5.52 -0.40
N GLN A 52 -12.59 5.18 -0.63
CA GLN A 52 -11.99 3.96 -0.10
C GLN A 52 -10.65 4.27 0.53
N ILE A 53 -10.41 3.72 1.71
CA ILE A 53 -9.11 3.78 2.37
C ILE A 53 -8.31 2.56 1.95
N ILE A 54 -7.08 2.78 1.50
CA ILE A 54 -6.16 1.72 1.10
C ILE A 54 -4.89 1.86 1.93
N TYR A 55 -4.50 0.80 2.61
CA TYR A 55 -3.23 0.71 3.33
C TYR A 55 -2.19 0.05 2.46
N LEU A 56 -1.02 0.69 2.36
CA LEU A 56 0.08 0.23 1.53
C LEU A 56 1.25 -0.20 2.41
N GLU A 57 1.75 -1.40 2.18
CA GLU A 57 2.99 -1.89 2.76
C GLU A 57 3.98 -2.14 1.62
N ILE A 58 5.15 -1.51 1.69
CA ILE A 58 6.17 -1.62 0.65
C ILE A 58 7.38 -2.33 1.24
N LYS A 59 7.78 -3.43 0.61
CA LYS A 59 8.94 -4.23 1.04
C LYS A 59 10.04 -4.19 -0.01
N THR A 60 11.28 -4.16 0.46
CA THR A 60 12.46 -4.21 -0.41
C THR A 60 12.68 -5.60 -0.98
N LEU A 61 12.28 -6.63 -0.24
CA LEU A 61 12.40 -8.03 -0.63
C LEU A 61 11.04 -8.71 -0.52
N GLY A 62 10.67 -9.46 -1.55
CA GLY A 62 9.45 -10.26 -1.56
C GLY A 62 9.69 -11.71 -1.13
N THR A 63 10.51 -11.93 -0.08
CA THR A 63 10.74 -13.27 0.46
C THR A 63 9.47 -13.79 1.14
N PRO A 64 9.28 -15.12 1.28
CA PRO A 64 8.11 -15.67 1.93
C PRO A 64 7.89 -15.13 3.35
N LYS A 65 8.97 -15.00 4.14
CA LYS A 65 8.89 -14.45 5.50
C LYS A 65 8.46 -12.99 5.49
N SER A 66 9.11 -12.16 4.69
CA SER A 66 8.82 -10.73 4.58
C SER A 66 7.40 -10.49 4.08
N THR A 67 6.97 -11.25 3.09
CA THR A 67 5.62 -11.17 2.53
C THR A 67 4.57 -11.54 3.59
N ARG A 68 4.82 -12.62 4.34
CA ARG A 68 3.91 -13.06 5.40
C ARG A 68 3.76 -12.01 6.50
N GLU A 69 4.87 -11.41 6.93
CA GLU A 69 4.86 -10.35 7.95
C GLU A 69 4.06 -9.14 7.47
N ALA A 70 4.26 -8.73 6.22
CA ALA A 70 3.54 -7.61 5.63
C ALA A 70 2.05 -7.89 5.51
N VAL A 71 1.68 -9.08 5.06
CA VAL A 71 0.26 -9.48 4.96
C VAL A 71 -0.39 -9.49 6.34
N ASN A 72 0.27 -10.04 7.34
CA ASN A 72 -0.27 -10.08 8.70
C ASN A 72 -0.50 -8.68 9.26
N LEU A 73 0.42 -7.76 9.00
CA LEU A 73 0.30 -6.37 9.43
C LEU A 73 -0.89 -5.69 8.75
N LEU A 74 -1.06 -5.88 7.46
CA LEU A 74 -2.19 -5.34 6.70
C LEU A 74 -3.52 -5.93 7.17
N VAL A 75 -3.56 -7.24 7.39
CA VAL A 75 -4.78 -7.91 7.88
C VAL A 75 -5.22 -7.36 9.22
N ARG A 76 -4.29 -7.16 10.15
CA ARG A 76 -4.60 -6.58 11.47
C ARG A 76 -5.17 -5.16 11.33
N ARG A 77 -4.62 -4.37 10.43
CA ARG A 77 -5.11 -3.00 10.21
C ARG A 77 -6.52 -3.01 9.61
N ILE A 78 -6.78 -3.90 8.66
CA ILE A 78 -8.08 -4.04 8.02
C ILE A 78 -9.12 -4.54 9.04
N GLN A 79 -8.75 -5.43 9.95
CA GLN A 79 -9.65 -5.89 11.01
C GLN A 79 -10.10 -4.76 11.92
N ASN A 80 -9.22 -3.76 12.15
CA ASN A 80 -9.55 -2.57 12.92
C ASN A 80 -10.33 -1.55 12.11
N ASP A 81 -10.29 -1.65 10.80
CA ASP A 81 -11.00 -0.75 9.88
C ASP A 81 -11.55 -1.57 8.69
N PRO A 82 -12.70 -2.26 8.88
CA PRO A 82 -13.24 -3.17 7.86
C PRO A 82 -13.60 -2.52 6.53
N ALA A 83 -13.70 -1.19 6.49
CA ALA A 83 -14.00 -0.47 5.25
C ALA A 83 -12.75 -0.20 4.40
N SER A 84 -11.58 -0.70 4.81
CA SER A 84 -10.31 -0.48 4.13
C SER A 84 -9.85 -1.71 3.34
N TYR A 85 -8.88 -1.49 2.44
CA TYR A 85 -8.17 -2.53 1.72
C TYR A 85 -6.68 -2.44 2.01
N GLY A 86 -5.97 -3.57 1.86
CA GLY A 86 -4.53 -3.61 1.99
C GLY A 86 -3.87 -4.01 0.67
N ILE A 87 -2.76 -3.35 0.34
CA ILE A 87 -1.96 -3.66 -0.84
C ILE A 87 -0.51 -3.82 -0.41
N LEU A 88 0.10 -4.94 -0.80
CA LEU A 88 1.52 -5.19 -0.64
C LEU A 88 2.23 -4.88 -1.97
N VAL A 89 3.28 -4.08 -1.88
CA VAL A 89 4.11 -3.74 -3.05
C VAL A 89 5.55 -4.19 -2.77
N ALA A 90 6.12 -4.95 -3.70
CA ALA A 90 7.51 -5.38 -3.62
C ALA A 90 8.11 -5.39 -5.04
N PRO A 91 9.45 -5.27 -5.18
CA PRO A 91 10.07 -5.32 -6.51
C PRO A 91 9.78 -6.63 -7.24
N TYR A 92 9.71 -7.74 -6.50
CA TYR A 92 9.26 -9.05 -6.98
C TYR A 92 8.86 -9.88 -5.78
N ILE A 93 8.02 -10.88 -6.02
CA ILE A 93 7.57 -11.80 -4.97
C ILE A 93 8.03 -13.20 -5.34
N VAL A 94 8.72 -13.81 -4.38
CA VAL A 94 9.28 -15.16 -4.56
C VAL A 94 8.31 -16.20 -4.00
#